data_0df2c3a2d611a7b9cd7b16c0946dd262
#
_entry.id   0df2c3a2d611a7b9cd7b16c0946dd262
#
_cell.length_a   1.000
_cell.length_b   1.000
_cell.length_c   1.000
_cell.angle_alpha   90.00
_cell.angle_beta   90.00
_cell.angle_gamma   90.00
#
_symmetry.space_group_name_H-M   'P 1'
#
loop_
_entity.id
_entity.type
_entity.pdbx_description
1 polymer ?
#
loop_
_entity_poly.entity_id
_entity_poly.type
_entity_poly.pdbx_seq_one_letter_code
_entity_poly.pdbx_strand_id
1 'polypeptide(L)'
;QQYELTGITRDGKITMAALLLFGLYPQAFYPQLSIIATCVPAEQMGVLDAEGNRFSDTKRIEGTLPDMLEGALTFVRANMRTATRIDKETGARIDIPQYPMDAAREAILNALVHRDYSLHTEGMPIQLVMYSNRIEITNPGGLYGRLTLDQLGNAQPDTRNPVLVTVMETLGETENRYSGIPTIRFAMKNRNLPEPVFADRRSEFVVTLYNGEHGAAGSVGDEDVKQANVQDEKGLLKFCRTPRSRSEIIAYLNIASG
;
A
#
# COMPACT_ATOMS: atom_id res chain seq x y z
N GLN A 1 11.87 34.27 -6.53
CA GLN A 1 13.11 33.71 -5.91
C GLN A 1 12.79 32.80 -4.70
N GLN A 2 11.94 33.25 -3.76
CA GLN A 2 11.58 32.42 -2.58
C GLN A 2 10.82 31.16 -2.96
N TYR A 3 9.88 31.22 -3.90
CA TYR A 3 9.12 30.05 -4.37
C TYR A 3 9.98 29.08 -5.18
N GLU A 4 11.04 29.53 -5.81
CA GLU A 4 12.00 28.66 -6.52
C GLU A 4 12.89 27.91 -5.53
N LEU A 5 13.31 28.56 -4.44
CA LEU A 5 14.12 27.91 -3.39
C LEU A 5 13.36 26.79 -2.68
N THR A 6 12.03 26.90 -2.57
CA THR A 6 11.17 25.88 -1.96
C THR A 6 10.71 24.81 -2.95
N GLY A 7 11.06 24.91 -4.25
CA GLY A 7 10.63 23.98 -5.27
C GLY A 7 9.15 24.10 -5.69
N ILE A 8 8.47 25.16 -5.25
CA ILE A 8 7.08 25.46 -5.63
C ILE A 8 7.01 25.92 -7.10
N THR A 9 7.98 26.71 -7.53
CA THR A 9 8.14 27.09 -8.93
C THR A 9 9.50 26.67 -9.46
N ARG A 10 9.59 26.45 -10.77
CA ARG A 10 10.81 26.21 -11.51
C ARG A 10 10.73 26.95 -12.84
N ASP A 11 11.71 27.81 -13.13
CA ASP A 11 11.73 28.64 -14.34
C ASP A 11 10.42 29.43 -14.53
N GLY A 12 9.88 29.99 -13.44
CA GLY A 12 8.62 30.74 -13.42
C GLY A 12 7.35 29.90 -13.60
N LYS A 13 7.45 28.57 -13.68
CA LYS A 13 6.30 27.64 -13.81
C LYS A 13 6.02 26.94 -12.50
N ILE A 14 4.75 26.64 -12.24
CA ILE A 14 4.30 25.84 -11.10
C ILE A 14 4.78 24.40 -11.28
N THR A 15 5.36 23.83 -10.24
CA THR A 15 5.80 22.43 -10.24
C THR A 15 4.64 21.48 -9.94
N MET A 16 4.80 20.19 -10.28
CA MET A 16 3.86 19.13 -9.89
C MET A 16 3.69 19.09 -8.36
N ALA A 17 4.78 19.25 -7.61
CA ALA A 17 4.71 19.29 -6.15
C ALA A 17 3.81 20.43 -5.63
N ALA A 18 3.94 21.63 -6.21
CA ALA A 18 3.09 22.76 -5.84
C ALA A 18 1.62 22.52 -6.20
N LEU A 19 1.36 21.93 -7.37
CA LEU A 19 0.00 21.56 -7.77
C LEU A 19 -0.63 20.56 -6.79
N LEU A 20 0.09 19.50 -6.43
CA LEU A 20 -0.40 18.46 -5.55
C LEU A 20 -0.56 18.90 -4.08
N LEU A 21 0.21 19.91 -3.64
CA LEU A 21 0.16 20.39 -2.26
C LEU A 21 -0.83 21.56 -2.07
N PHE A 22 -0.97 22.43 -3.08
CA PHE A 22 -1.66 23.72 -2.94
C PHE A 22 -2.66 23.99 -4.05
N GLY A 23 -2.75 23.11 -5.06
CA GLY A 23 -3.69 23.28 -6.17
C GLY A 23 -5.13 23.09 -5.69
N LEU A 24 -6.04 23.91 -6.19
CA LEU A 24 -7.47 23.82 -5.84
C LEU A 24 -8.06 22.45 -6.22
N TYR A 25 -7.71 21.93 -7.40
CA TYR A 25 -8.16 20.62 -7.88
C TYR A 25 -7.11 20.02 -8.84
N PRO A 26 -6.07 19.34 -8.32
CA PRO A 26 -5.00 18.76 -9.11
C PRO A 26 -5.49 17.76 -10.17
N GLN A 27 -6.57 17.04 -9.88
CA GLN A 27 -7.14 16.01 -10.75
C GLN A 27 -7.81 16.57 -12.01
N ALA A 28 -8.06 17.88 -12.08
CA ALA A 28 -8.44 18.53 -13.34
C ALA A 28 -7.36 18.42 -14.43
N PHE A 29 -6.08 18.35 -14.02
CA PHE A 29 -4.93 18.23 -14.90
C PHE A 29 -4.44 16.78 -15.00
N TYR A 30 -4.50 16.03 -13.90
CA TYR A 30 -4.04 14.65 -13.77
C TYR A 30 -5.12 13.79 -13.13
N PRO A 31 -6.14 13.36 -13.88
CA PRO A 31 -7.32 12.68 -13.31
C PRO A 31 -7.00 11.42 -12.50
N GLN A 32 -5.90 10.72 -12.80
CA GLN A 32 -5.52 9.48 -12.11
C GLN A 32 -4.59 9.68 -10.89
N LEU A 33 -4.16 10.91 -10.60
CA LEU A 33 -3.44 11.21 -9.37
C LEU A 33 -4.40 11.29 -8.17
N SER A 34 -5.05 10.16 -7.87
CA SER A 34 -6.08 9.98 -6.86
C SER A 34 -5.86 8.65 -6.12
N ILE A 35 -6.63 8.41 -5.07
CA ILE A 35 -6.71 7.11 -4.41
C ILE A 35 -8.06 6.48 -4.77
N ILE A 36 -8.04 5.24 -5.26
CA ILE A 36 -9.24 4.41 -5.39
C ILE A 36 -9.32 3.53 -4.14
N ALA A 37 -10.28 3.83 -3.27
CA ALA A 37 -10.53 3.10 -2.05
C ALA A 37 -11.70 2.13 -2.27
N THR A 38 -11.54 0.86 -1.88
CA THR A 38 -12.54 -0.19 -2.05
C THR A 38 -12.60 -1.07 -0.81
N CYS A 39 -13.80 -1.36 -0.31
CA CYS A 39 -14.03 -2.33 0.75
C CYS A 39 -14.63 -3.60 0.14
N VAL A 40 -13.93 -4.73 0.32
CA VAL A 40 -14.31 -6.06 -0.18
C VAL A 40 -14.80 -6.89 1.01
N PRO A 41 -16.03 -7.44 0.97
CA PRO A 41 -16.60 -8.19 2.10
C PRO A 41 -15.92 -9.54 2.36
N ALA A 42 -15.02 -9.96 1.46
CA ALA A 42 -14.31 -11.24 1.47
C ALA A 42 -12.79 -11.07 1.58
N GLU A 43 -12.06 -12.19 1.65
CA GLU A 43 -10.59 -12.20 1.65
C GLU A 43 -9.97 -12.04 0.26
N GLN A 44 -10.77 -12.20 -0.78
CA GLN A 44 -10.32 -12.16 -2.18
C GLN A 44 -11.23 -11.27 -3.02
N MET A 45 -10.62 -10.57 -3.98
CA MET A 45 -11.35 -9.80 -4.97
C MET A 45 -12.24 -10.73 -5.83
N GLY A 46 -13.46 -10.28 -6.12
CA GLY A 46 -14.40 -11.02 -6.98
C GLY A 46 -15.29 -12.04 -6.25
N VAL A 47 -15.04 -12.34 -4.98
CA VAL A 47 -15.97 -13.11 -4.16
C VAL A 47 -17.13 -12.21 -3.74
N LEU A 48 -18.35 -12.74 -3.88
CA LEU A 48 -19.58 -12.02 -3.49
C LEU A 48 -19.92 -12.28 -2.02
N ASP A 49 -20.54 -11.29 -1.38
CA ASP A 49 -21.16 -11.50 -0.06
C ASP A 49 -22.47 -12.32 -0.16
N ALA A 50 -23.13 -12.52 0.98
CA ALA A 50 -24.41 -13.26 1.05
C ALA A 50 -25.54 -12.59 0.26
N GLU A 51 -25.46 -11.28 0.06
CA GLU A 51 -26.42 -10.46 -0.68
C GLU A 51 -26.06 -10.33 -2.18
N GLY A 52 -24.89 -10.86 -2.62
CA GLY A 52 -24.41 -10.84 -3.99
C GLY A 52 -23.63 -9.58 -4.36
N ASN A 53 -23.16 -8.79 -3.38
CA ASN A 53 -22.35 -7.61 -3.61
C ASN A 53 -20.87 -7.98 -3.75
N ARG A 54 -20.17 -7.31 -4.68
CA ARG A 54 -18.70 -7.42 -4.83
C ARG A 54 -17.95 -6.51 -3.88
N PHE A 55 -18.53 -5.35 -3.59
CA PHE A 55 -17.94 -4.31 -2.77
C PHE A 55 -18.98 -3.82 -1.76
N SER A 56 -18.56 -3.66 -0.52
CA SER A 56 -19.39 -3.04 0.52
C SER A 56 -19.35 -1.52 0.42
N ASP A 57 -18.23 -0.96 -0.03
CA ASP A 57 -18.03 0.48 -0.25
C ASP A 57 -16.95 0.70 -1.31
N THR A 58 -17.07 1.80 -2.06
CA THR A 58 -16.04 2.24 -3.01
C THR A 58 -16.04 3.75 -3.12
N LYS A 59 -14.85 4.34 -3.10
CA LYS A 59 -14.70 5.80 -3.16
C LYS A 59 -13.46 6.18 -3.94
N ARG A 60 -13.62 7.15 -4.84
CA ARG A 60 -12.50 7.87 -5.43
C ARG A 60 -12.19 9.07 -4.54
N ILE A 61 -10.94 9.17 -4.08
CA ILE A 61 -10.48 10.21 -3.16
C ILE A 61 -9.54 11.11 -3.94
N GLU A 62 -9.90 12.38 -4.02
CA GLU A 62 -9.26 13.44 -4.82
C GLU A 62 -8.96 14.66 -3.94
N GLY A 63 -8.30 15.66 -4.48
CA GLY A 63 -7.86 16.86 -3.81
C GLY A 63 -6.35 16.98 -3.74
N THR A 64 -5.86 17.78 -2.82
CA THR A 64 -4.43 17.89 -2.48
C THR A 64 -3.93 16.62 -1.76
N LEU A 65 -2.62 16.47 -1.57
CA LEU A 65 -2.08 15.33 -0.80
C LEU A 65 -2.64 15.29 0.64
N PRO A 66 -2.72 16.41 1.40
CA PRO A 66 -3.39 16.40 2.70
C PRO A 66 -4.86 15.98 2.63
N ASP A 67 -5.63 16.47 1.64
CA ASP A 67 -7.04 16.11 1.46
C ASP A 67 -7.19 14.61 1.16
N MET A 68 -6.32 14.07 0.31
CA MET A 68 -6.32 12.64 -0.04
C MET A 68 -5.95 11.78 1.16
N LEU A 69 -4.99 12.21 1.99
CA LEU A 69 -4.63 11.50 3.22
C LEU A 69 -5.82 11.43 4.18
N GLU A 70 -6.45 12.57 4.48
CA GLU A 70 -7.60 12.60 5.41
C GLU A 70 -8.82 11.88 4.83
N GLY A 71 -9.06 12.00 3.53
CA GLY A 71 -10.12 11.26 2.83
C GLY A 71 -9.93 9.75 2.92
N ALA A 72 -8.70 9.25 2.77
CA ALA A 72 -8.37 7.83 2.88
C ALA A 72 -8.49 7.33 4.33
N LEU A 73 -8.04 8.10 5.30
CA LEU A 73 -8.21 7.79 6.73
C LEU A 73 -9.69 7.74 7.13
N THR A 74 -10.49 8.66 6.61
CA THR A 74 -11.95 8.67 6.82
C THR A 74 -12.58 7.42 6.24
N PHE A 75 -12.17 6.99 5.02
CA PHE A 75 -12.64 5.75 4.41
C PHE A 75 -12.27 4.52 5.26
N VAL A 76 -11.03 4.44 5.74
CA VAL A 76 -10.58 3.34 6.61
C VAL A 76 -11.39 3.31 7.91
N ARG A 77 -11.58 4.46 8.57
CA ARG A 77 -12.39 4.53 9.82
C ARG A 77 -13.84 4.09 9.61
N ALA A 78 -14.44 4.47 8.48
CA ALA A 78 -15.83 4.13 8.18
C ALA A 78 -16.05 2.65 7.89
N ASN A 79 -15.05 1.98 7.31
CA ASN A 79 -15.14 0.61 6.84
C ASN A 79 -14.48 -0.44 7.75
N MET A 80 -13.68 -0.03 8.74
CA MET A 80 -13.10 -0.96 9.71
C MET A 80 -14.08 -1.28 10.84
N ARG A 81 -13.98 -2.47 11.39
CA ARG A 81 -14.71 -2.86 12.60
C ARG A 81 -14.09 -2.21 13.84
N THR A 82 -14.93 -1.88 14.79
CA THR A 82 -14.51 -1.41 16.11
C THR A 82 -15.11 -2.31 17.17
N ALA A 83 -14.28 -3.05 17.89
CA ALA A 83 -14.73 -3.85 19.02
C ALA A 83 -14.84 -2.96 20.27
N THR A 84 -15.88 -3.17 21.05
CA THR A 84 -16.04 -2.50 22.35
C THR A 84 -15.72 -3.46 23.48
N ARG A 85 -14.82 -3.06 24.38
CA ARG A 85 -14.49 -3.79 25.60
C ARG A 85 -14.79 -2.91 26.82
N ILE A 86 -15.31 -3.52 27.87
CA ILE A 86 -15.42 -2.86 29.16
C ILE A 86 -14.19 -3.21 29.98
N ASP A 87 -13.49 -2.20 30.43
CA ASP A 87 -12.37 -2.35 31.38
C ASP A 87 -12.89 -2.91 32.70
N LYS A 88 -12.31 -4.00 33.17
CA LYS A 88 -12.82 -4.72 34.36
C LYS A 88 -12.52 -4.00 35.67
N GLU A 89 -11.53 -3.13 35.70
CA GLU A 89 -11.11 -2.42 36.92
C GLU A 89 -11.83 -1.08 37.04
N THR A 90 -11.94 -0.35 35.92
CA THR A 90 -12.50 1.00 35.91
C THR A 90 -13.97 1.04 35.47
N GLY A 91 -14.48 -0.02 34.86
CA GLY A 91 -15.80 -0.04 34.22
C GLY A 91 -15.88 0.83 32.94
N ALA A 92 -14.80 1.41 32.50
CA ALA A 92 -14.75 2.30 31.34
C ALA A 92 -14.94 1.51 30.03
N ARG A 93 -15.68 2.11 29.11
CA ARG A 93 -15.79 1.61 27.74
C ARG A 93 -14.49 1.94 26.98
N ILE A 94 -13.90 0.93 26.35
CA ILE A 94 -12.73 1.05 25.48
C ILE A 94 -13.13 0.58 24.08
N ASP A 95 -13.09 1.46 23.11
CA ASP A 95 -13.32 1.15 21.71
C ASP A 95 -11.99 0.80 21.05
N ILE A 96 -11.91 -0.41 20.49
CA ILE A 96 -10.70 -0.99 19.93
C ILE A 96 -10.89 -1.09 18.41
N PRO A 97 -10.32 -0.18 17.61
CA PRO A 97 -10.41 -0.26 16.16
C PRO A 97 -9.64 -1.48 15.64
N GLN A 98 -10.11 -2.08 14.55
CA GLN A 98 -9.53 -3.28 13.93
C GLN A 98 -8.06 -3.09 13.53
N TYR A 99 -7.70 -1.89 13.06
CA TYR A 99 -6.34 -1.52 12.69
C TYR A 99 -5.84 -0.34 13.54
N PRO A 100 -4.53 -0.29 13.88
CA PRO A 100 -3.93 0.91 14.44
C PRO A 100 -4.00 2.05 13.40
N MET A 101 -4.60 3.16 13.76
CA MET A 101 -4.73 4.30 12.83
C MET A 101 -3.37 4.91 12.47
N ASP A 102 -2.39 4.85 13.37
CA ASP A 102 -1.03 5.31 13.11
C ASP A 102 -0.36 4.48 11.99
N ALA A 103 -0.55 3.15 11.99
CA ALA A 103 -0.05 2.29 10.92
C ALA A 103 -0.73 2.58 9.57
N ALA A 104 -2.05 2.72 9.57
CA ALA A 104 -2.80 3.05 8.35
C ALA A 104 -2.42 4.43 7.81
N ARG A 105 -2.31 5.45 8.69
CA ARG A 105 -1.91 6.81 8.33
C ARG A 105 -0.53 6.80 7.67
N GLU A 106 0.43 6.18 8.31
CA GLU A 106 1.80 6.16 7.83
C GLU A 106 1.93 5.41 6.49
N ALA A 107 1.22 4.28 6.33
CA ALA A 107 1.22 3.52 5.08
C ALA A 107 0.61 4.33 3.92
N ILE A 108 -0.51 5.03 4.16
CA ILE A 108 -1.16 5.89 3.15
C ILE A 108 -0.28 7.10 2.82
N LEU A 109 0.29 7.75 3.84
CA LEU A 109 1.18 8.89 3.66
C LEU A 109 2.41 8.50 2.84
N ASN A 110 3.05 7.37 3.16
CA ASN A 110 4.18 6.85 2.39
C ASN A 110 3.80 6.58 0.92
N ALA A 111 2.61 6.04 0.68
CA ALA A 111 2.12 5.85 -0.68
C ALA A 111 1.98 7.19 -1.42
N LEU A 112 1.47 8.23 -0.78
CA LEU A 112 1.32 9.56 -1.38
C LEU A 112 2.68 10.24 -1.65
N VAL A 113 3.59 10.29 -0.66
CA VAL A 113 4.84 11.05 -0.80
C VAL A 113 5.91 10.33 -1.62
N HIS A 114 5.90 8.99 -1.67
CA HIS A 114 6.87 8.18 -2.40
C HIS A 114 6.36 7.62 -3.73
N ARG A 115 5.11 7.95 -4.13
CA ARG A 115 4.56 7.58 -5.43
C ARG A 115 5.49 8.03 -6.56
N ASP A 116 5.55 7.22 -7.60
CA ASP A 116 6.13 7.65 -8.87
C ASP A 116 5.15 8.58 -9.58
N TYR A 117 5.52 9.86 -9.72
CA TYR A 117 4.75 10.90 -10.40
C TYR A 117 5.24 11.13 -11.84
N SER A 118 5.99 10.19 -12.41
CA SER A 118 6.44 10.26 -13.80
C SER A 118 5.29 9.97 -14.78
N LEU A 119 5.52 10.31 -16.05
CA LEU A 119 4.57 10.03 -17.14
C LEU A 119 4.23 8.54 -17.29
N HIS A 120 5.11 7.64 -16.84
CA HIS A 120 4.88 6.19 -16.94
C HIS A 120 3.79 5.68 -15.99
N THR A 121 3.55 6.40 -14.91
CA THR A 121 2.59 6.02 -13.85
C THR A 121 1.46 7.02 -13.67
N GLU A 122 1.42 8.11 -14.47
CA GLU A 122 0.39 9.13 -14.32
C GLU A 122 -1.04 8.60 -14.52
N GLY A 123 -1.19 7.53 -15.31
CA GLY A 123 -2.47 6.83 -15.53
C GLY A 123 -2.86 5.83 -14.45
N MET A 124 -2.07 5.65 -13.38
CA MET A 124 -2.27 4.62 -12.36
C MET A 124 -2.62 5.28 -11.01
N PRO A 125 -3.85 5.15 -10.49
CA PRO A 125 -4.19 5.64 -9.15
C PRO A 125 -3.53 4.76 -8.06
N ILE A 126 -3.37 5.31 -6.86
CA ILE A 126 -3.08 4.51 -5.67
C ILE A 126 -4.33 3.65 -5.38
N GLN A 127 -4.14 2.36 -5.09
CA GLN A 127 -5.22 1.47 -4.68
C GLN A 127 -5.17 1.28 -3.16
N LEU A 128 -6.29 1.53 -2.49
CA LEU A 128 -6.51 1.21 -1.08
C LEU A 128 -7.61 0.16 -1.01
N VAL A 129 -7.29 -1.09 -0.74
CA VAL A 129 -8.27 -2.17 -0.69
C VAL A 129 -8.37 -2.71 0.73
N MET A 130 -9.56 -2.63 1.32
CA MET A 130 -9.87 -3.25 2.60
C MET A 130 -10.59 -4.57 2.35
N TYR A 131 -9.92 -5.67 2.65
CA TYR A 131 -10.50 -7.02 2.68
C TYR A 131 -11.03 -7.34 4.08
N SER A 132 -11.75 -8.44 4.23
CA SER A 132 -12.25 -8.89 5.53
C SER A 132 -11.12 -9.16 6.55
N ASN A 133 -9.93 -9.53 6.09
CA ASN A 133 -8.78 -9.91 6.93
C ASN A 133 -7.57 -8.96 6.84
N ARG A 134 -7.53 -7.98 5.93
CA ARG A 134 -6.37 -7.09 5.73
C ARG A 134 -6.72 -5.80 5.00
N ILE A 135 -5.81 -4.84 5.10
CA ILE A 135 -5.75 -3.67 4.21
C ILE A 135 -4.54 -3.85 3.29
N GLU A 136 -4.73 -3.63 1.99
CA GLU A 136 -3.65 -3.54 1.00
C GLU A 136 -3.61 -2.12 0.42
N ILE A 137 -2.40 -1.54 0.39
CA ILE A 137 -2.14 -0.25 -0.24
C ILE A 137 -1.13 -0.50 -1.34
N THR A 138 -1.58 -0.36 -2.59
CA THR A 138 -0.73 -0.52 -3.78
C THR A 138 -0.39 0.84 -4.34
N ASN A 139 0.90 1.15 -4.36
CA ASN A 139 1.45 2.42 -4.80
C ASN A 139 2.17 2.27 -6.14
N PRO A 140 1.82 3.05 -7.17
CA PRO A 140 2.54 3.05 -8.45
C PRO A 140 4.01 3.45 -8.28
N GLY A 141 4.90 2.62 -8.81
CA GLY A 141 6.35 2.72 -8.66
C GLY A 141 6.90 1.87 -7.53
N GLY A 142 7.94 1.09 -7.82
CA GLY A 142 8.67 0.28 -6.84
C GLY A 142 9.56 1.12 -5.92
N LEU A 143 10.41 0.48 -5.13
CA LEU A 143 11.41 1.15 -4.30
C LEU A 143 12.31 2.06 -5.14
N TYR A 144 12.71 3.19 -4.56
CA TYR A 144 13.51 4.19 -5.25
C TYR A 144 14.98 4.16 -4.82
N GLY A 145 15.85 4.41 -5.78
CA GLY A 145 17.29 4.51 -5.54
C GLY A 145 17.94 3.15 -5.25
N ARG A 146 18.72 3.09 -4.18
CA ARG A 146 19.46 1.89 -3.76
C ARG A 146 18.77 1.11 -2.64
N LEU A 147 17.61 1.54 -2.22
CA LEU A 147 16.87 0.91 -1.14
C LEU A 147 16.32 -0.46 -1.56
N THR A 148 16.53 -1.47 -0.73
CA THR A 148 16.02 -2.83 -0.92
C THR A 148 15.02 -3.19 0.19
N LEU A 149 14.21 -4.23 0.00
CA LEU A 149 13.19 -4.64 0.98
C LEU A 149 13.76 -4.98 2.35
N ASP A 150 14.93 -5.61 2.40
CA ASP A 150 15.63 -5.98 3.65
C ASP A 150 16.18 -4.76 4.40
N GLN A 151 16.41 -3.65 3.71
CA GLN A 151 16.86 -2.39 4.28
C GLN A 151 15.73 -1.48 4.76
N LEU A 152 14.47 -1.81 4.43
CA LEU A 152 13.32 -1.00 4.80
C LEU A 152 13.21 -0.81 6.33
N GLY A 153 13.22 0.46 6.74
CA GLY A 153 13.17 0.88 8.14
C GLY A 153 14.51 0.86 8.88
N ASN A 154 15.60 0.38 8.25
CA ASN A 154 16.93 0.33 8.84
C ASN A 154 17.93 1.26 8.14
N ALA A 155 17.75 1.53 6.86
CA ALA A 155 18.58 2.43 6.08
C ALA A 155 17.88 3.78 5.88
N GLN A 156 18.71 4.83 5.68
CA GLN A 156 18.20 6.13 5.26
C GLN A 156 17.58 5.99 3.87
N PRO A 157 16.28 6.29 3.69
CA PRO A 157 15.63 6.13 2.41
C PRO A 157 16.08 7.22 1.42
N ASP A 158 16.36 6.82 0.20
CA ASP A 158 16.35 7.75 -0.92
C ASP A 158 14.89 8.15 -1.21
N THR A 159 14.64 9.40 -1.55
CA THR A 159 13.32 9.85 -1.97
C THR A 159 13.33 10.41 -3.39
N ARG A 160 12.35 9.98 -4.21
CA ARG A 160 12.17 10.56 -5.55
C ARG A 160 11.45 11.92 -5.52
N ASN A 161 10.78 12.24 -4.42
CA ASN A 161 9.94 13.43 -4.27
C ASN A 161 10.37 14.27 -3.06
N PRO A 162 11.61 14.80 -2.99
CA PRO A 162 12.11 15.48 -1.79
C PRO A 162 11.29 16.70 -1.39
N VAL A 163 10.74 17.44 -2.35
CA VAL A 163 9.89 18.60 -2.07
C VAL A 163 8.60 18.18 -1.38
N LEU A 164 7.93 17.11 -1.84
CA LEU A 164 6.71 16.61 -1.22
C LEU A 164 6.97 16.16 0.22
N VAL A 165 8.02 15.38 0.45
CA VAL A 165 8.41 14.93 1.80
C VAL A 165 8.65 16.11 2.73
N THR A 166 9.48 17.08 2.33
CA THR A 166 9.82 18.23 3.16
C THR A 166 8.61 19.11 3.48
N VAL A 167 7.72 19.33 2.52
CA VAL A 167 6.52 20.15 2.75
C VAL A 167 5.52 19.43 3.64
N MET A 168 5.27 18.13 3.43
CA MET A 168 4.39 17.35 4.28
C MET A 168 4.91 17.27 5.73
N GLU A 169 6.24 17.17 5.93
CA GLU A 169 6.87 17.31 7.25
C GLU A 169 6.59 18.69 7.88
N THR A 170 6.74 19.77 7.10
CA THR A 170 6.51 21.13 7.57
C THR A 170 5.05 21.39 7.95
N LEU A 171 4.11 20.75 7.24
CA LEU A 171 2.68 20.81 7.54
C LEU A 171 2.30 19.98 8.79
N GLY A 172 3.24 19.27 9.40
CA GLY A 172 2.99 18.42 10.55
C GLY A 172 2.28 17.10 10.21
N GLU A 173 2.23 16.75 8.93
CA GLU A 173 1.63 15.51 8.46
C GLU A 173 2.55 14.31 8.65
N THR A 174 3.84 14.54 8.90
CA THR A 174 4.84 13.53 9.27
C THR A 174 5.58 13.93 10.53
N GLU A 175 5.82 13.00 11.44
CA GLU A 175 6.50 13.30 12.72
C GLU A 175 8.03 13.18 12.66
N ASN A 176 8.60 12.39 11.73
CA ASN A 176 10.05 12.18 11.64
C ASN A 176 10.49 11.60 10.30
N ARG A 177 11.62 12.09 9.79
CA ARG A 177 12.22 11.74 8.48
C ARG A 177 12.48 10.27 8.20
N TYR A 178 12.55 9.40 9.21
CA TYR A 178 12.98 7.99 9.03
C TYR A 178 12.17 7.01 9.86
N SER A 179 11.05 7.43 10.43
CA SER A 179 10.26 6.60 11.35
C SER A 179 9.10 5.85 10.69
N GLY A 180 8.80 6.10 9.41
CA GLY A 180 7.61 5.60 8.74
C GLY A 180 7.42 4.08 8.86
N ILE A 181 8.33 3.29 8.31
CA ILE A 181 8.27 1.83 8.39
C ILE A 181 8.38 1.32 9.84
N PRO A 182 9.33 1.81 10.68
CA PRO A 182 9.35 1.51 12.11
C PRO A 182 8.03 1.82 12.82
N THR A 183 7.38 2.95 12.52
CA THR A 183 6.09 3.33 13.13
C THR A 183 4.99 2.32 12.76
N ILE A 184 4.89 1.91 11.48
CA ILE A 184 3.94 0.88 11.05
C ILE A 184 4.17 -0.41 11.83
N ARG A 185 5.41 -0.93 11.87
CA ARG A 185 5.76 -2.16 12.58
C ARG A 185 5.45 -2.07 14.08
N PHE A 186 5.83 -0.96 14.70
CA PHE A 186 5.60 -0.72 16.13
C PHE A 186 4.11 -0.66 16.48
N ALA A 187 3.31 0.07 15.70
CA ALA A 187 1.87 0.20 15.90
C ALA A 187 1.15 -1.16 15.77
N MET A 188 1.52 -1.97 14.76
CA MET A 188 0.99 -3.33 14.59
C MET A 188 1.38 -4.23 15.77
N LYS A 189 2.66 -4.24 16.17
CA LYS A 189 3.18 -5.04 17.28
C LYS A 189 2.50 -4.68 18.61
N ASN A 190 2.32 -3.40 18.91
CA ASN A 190 1.67 -2.94 20.15
C ASN A 190 0.21 -3.39 20.27
N ARG A 191 -0.42 -3.71 19.15
CA ARG A 191 -1.78 -4.23 19.09
C ARG A 191 -1.83 -5.76 18.99
N ASN A 192 -0.68 -6.45 19.09
CA ASN A 192 -0.53 -7.89 18.88
C ASN A 192 -1.11 -8.35 17.53
N LEU A 193 -0.98 -7.52 16.51
CA LEU A 193 -1.37 -7.83 15.13
C LEU A 193 -0.15 -8.41 14.37
N PRO A 194 -0.39 -9.17 13.29
CA PRO A 194 0.69 -9.70 12.46
C PRO A 194 1.63 -8.60 11.95
N GLU A 195 2.90 -8.96 11.73
CA GLU A 195 3.87 -8.05 11.10
C GLU A 195 3.34 -7.56 9.74
N PRO A 196 3.53 -6.26 9.43
CA PRO A 196 3.15 -5.75 8.12
C PRO A 196 4.02 -6.38 7.03
N VAL A 197 3.41 -6.69 5.89
CA VAL A 197 4.11 -7.22 4.72
C VAL A 197 4.36 -6.11 3.73
N PHE A 198 5.59 -6.04 3.23
CA PHE A 198 6.02 -5.10 2.19
C PHE A 198 6.49 -5.89 0.97
N ALA A 199 6.00 -5.52 -0.21
CA ALA A 199 6.37 -6.17 -1.46
C ALA A 199 6.73 -5.14 -2.53
N ASP A 200 7.88 -5.31 -3.16
CA ASP A 200 8.31 -4.55 -4.34
C ASP A 200 8.10 -5.41 -5.59
N ARG A 201 7.13 -5.04 -6.41
CA ARG A 201 6.72 -5.74 -7.63
C ARG A 201 7.21 -5.05 -8.90
N ARG A 202 8.33 -4.33 -8.83
CA ARG A 202 8.97 -3.56 -9.91
C ARG A 202 8.19 -2.31 -10.36
N SER A 203 6.91 -2.47 -10.74
CA SER A 203 6.04 -1.37 -11.19
C SER A 203 5.19 -0.79 -10.06
N GLU A 204 5.12 -1.45 -8.93
CA GLU A 204 4.29 -1.08 -7.79
C GLU A 204 4.92 -1.54 -6.47
N PHE A 205 4.65 -0.78 -5.41
CA PHE A 205 5.00 -1.14 -4.04
C PHE A 205 3.74 -1.42 -3.25
N VAL A 206 3.68 -2.55 -2.57
CA VAL A 206 2.49 -2.97 -1.82
C VAL A 206 2.79 -3.05 -0.33
N VAL A 207 1.92 -2.43 0.47
CA VAL A 207 1.89 -2.55 1.94
C VAL A 207 0.65 -3.31 2.34
N THR A 208 0.81 -4.38 3.13
CA THR A 208 -0.30 -5.18 3.65
C THR A 208 -0.31 -5.16 5.17
N LEU A 209 -1.44 -4.77 5.75
CA LEU A 209 -1.70 -4.75 7.19
C LEU A 209 -2.79 -5.78 7.51
N TYR A 210 -2.47 -6.84 8.25
CA TYR A 210 -3.42 -7.88 8.65
C TYR A 210 -4.10 -7.54 9.98
N ASN A 211 -5.38 -7.89 10.13
CA ASN A 211 -6.18 -7.61 11.34
C ASN A 211 -6.13 -8.71 12.42
N GLY A 212 -5.50 -9.84 12.14
CA GLY A 212 -5.37 -10.96 13.08
C GLY A 212 -6.64 -11.80 13.29
N GLU A 213 -7.73 -11.54 12.58
CA GLU A 213 -8.99 -12.31 12.71
C GLU A 213 -8.89 -13.73 12.15
N HIS A 214 -7.97 -13.99 11.27
CA HIS A 214 -7.53 -15.34 10.94
C HIS A 214 -6.18 -15.55 11.64
N GLY A 215 -6.23 -16.31 12.71
CA GLY A 215 -5.03 -16.81 13.35
C GLY A 215 -4.08 -17.32 12.26
N ALA A 216 -2.79 -17.07 12.41
CA ALA A 216 -1.67 -17.48 11.57
C ALA A 216 -1.95 -18.73 10.66
N ALA A 217 -2.98 -18.61 9.82
CA ALA A 217 -3.15 -19.44 8.65
C ALA A 217 -2.14 -18.91 7.65
N GLY A 218 -0.93 -19.35 7.87
CA GLY A 218 0.12 -19.30 6.90
C GLY A 218 0.50 -17.84 6.57
N SER A 219 1.64 -17.38 7.08
CA SER A 219 2.67 -17.18 6.10
C SER A 219 2.44 -18.26 5.03
N VAL A 220 1.76 -17.91 3.94
CA VAL A 220 2.02 -18.56 2.66
C VAL A 220 3.49 -18.23 2.52
N GLY A 221 4.28 -19.09 3.11
CA GLY A 221 5.70 -18.92 3.23
C GLY A 221 6.20 -18.82 1.83
N ASP A 222 6.98 -17.81 1.61
CA ASP A 222 8.03 -17.82 0.59
C ASP A 222 8.77 -19.18 0.54
N GLU A 223 8.60 -20.04 1.53
CA GLU A 223 9.12 -21.40 1.59
C GLU A 223 8.32 -22.40 0.74
N ASP A 224 6.99 -22.34 0.70
CA ASP A 224 6.22 -23.22 -0.20
C ASP A 224 6.33 -22.81 -1.66
N VAL A 225 6.46 -21.49 -1.94
CA VAL A 225 6.78 -20.99 -3.28
C VAL A 225 8.25 -21.25 -3.65
N LYS A 226 9.18 -21.22 -2.68
CA LYS A 226 10.60 -21.51 -2.94
C LYS A 226 10.90 -23.00 -3.04
N GLN A 227 10.22 -23.88 -2.30
CA GLN A 227 10.45 -25.32 -2.42
C GLN A 227 9.77 -25.95 -3.62
N ALA A 228 8.58 -25.47 -4.04
CA ALA A 228 7.96 -25.90 -5.28
C ALA A 228 8.76 -25.46 -6.52
N ASN A 229 9.32 -24.24 -6.50
CA ASN A 229 10.05 -23.68 -7.64
C ASN A 229 11.48 -24.21 -7.84
N VAL A 230 12.20 -24.61 -6.80
CA VAL A 230 13.63 -24.99 -6.97
C VAL A 230 13.81 -26.41 -7.51
N GLN A 231 12.91 -27.32 -7.23
CA GLN A 231 12.94 -28.65 -7.89
C GLN A 231 12.33 -28.61 -9.29
N ASP A 232 11.31 -27.80 -9.53
CA ASP A 232 10.67 -27.64 -10.83
C ASP A 232 11.53 -26.85 -11.84
N GLU A 233 12.29 -25.86 -11.41
CA GLU A 233 13.15 -25.08 -12.32
C GLU A 233 14.28 -25.92 -12.91
N LYS A 234 14.94 -26.74 -12.11
CA LYS A 234 15.95 -27.69 -12.61
C LYS A 234 15.36 -28.80 -13.44
N GLY A 235 14.17 -29.29 -13.06
CA GLY A 235 13.41 -30.28 -13.82
C GLY A 235 12.94 -29.74 -15.15
N LEU A 236 12.39 -28.51 -15.15
CA LEU A 236 11.93 -27.81 -16.36
C LEU A 236 13.08 -27.51 -17.32
N LEU A 237 14.20 -27.01 -16.82
CA LEU A 237 15.40 -26.79 -17.64
C LEU A 237 15.95 -28.09 -18.25
N LYS A 238 15.88 -29.20 -17.52
CA LYS A 238 16.26 -30.51 -18.03
C LYS A 238 15.27 -31.04 -19.08
N PHE A 239 13.97 -30.83 -18.84
CA PHE A 239 12.89 -31.19 -19.75
C PHE A 239 12.93 -30.40 -21.06
N CYS A 240 13.27 -29.10 -20.98
CA CYS A 240 13.36 -28.20 -22.12
C CYS A 240 14.73 -28.21 -22.84
N ARG A 241 15.62 -29.16 -22.53
CA ARG A 241 16.90 -29.32 -23.28
C ARG A 241 16.66 -29.71 -24.75
N THR A 242 15.51 -30.28 -25.07
CA THR A 242 15.02 -30.45 -26.44
C THR A 242 13.82 -29.53 -26.65
N PRO A 243 13.62 -28.99 -27.87
CA PRO A 243 12.46 -28.15 -28.16
C PRO A 243 11.15 -28.87 -27.78
N ARG A 244 10.28 -28.18 -27.02
CA ARG A 244 8.98 -28.69 -26.56
C ARG A 244 7.88 -27.75 -26.99
N SER A 245 6.71 -28.29 -27.23
CA SER A 245 5.50 -27.52 -27.52
C SER A 245 4.93 -26.93 -26.23
N ARG A 246 4.12 -25.87 -26.35
CA ARG A 246 3.41 -25.24 -25.21
C ARG A 246 2.56 -26.27 -24.45
N SER A 247 1.89 -27.16 -25.13
CA SER A 247 1.06 -28.21 -24.52
C SER A 247 1.86 -29.20 -23.70
N GLU A 248 3.07 -29.59 -24.14
CA GLU A 248 3.96 -30.49 -23.39
C GLU A 248 4.49 -29.84 -22.12
N ILE A 249 4.79 -28.54 -22.17
CA ILE A 249 5.25 -27.77 -20.99
C ILE A 249 4.11 -27.62 -19.96
N ILE A 250 2.90 -27.34 -20.42
CA ILE A 250 1.70 -27.24 -19.55
C ILE A 250 1.41 -28.60 -18.89
N ALA A 251 1.50 -29.70 -19.64
CA ALA A 251 1.30 -31.03 -19.09
C ALA A 251 2.40 -31.41 -18.07
N TYR A 252 3.67 -31.03 -18.32
CA TYR A 252 4.77 -31.29 -17.40
C TYR A 252 4.60 -30.54 -16.07
N LEU A 253 4.14 -29.27 -16.12
CA LEU A 253 3.92 -28.43 -14.96
C LEU A 253 2.59 -28.71 -14.25
N ASN A 254 1.77 -29.61 -14.78
CA ASN A 254 0.43 -29.94 -14.27
C ASN A 254 -0.48 -28.70 -14.05
N ILE A 255 -0.33 -27.70 -14.94
CA ILE A 255 -1.11 -26.45 -14.89
C ILE A 255 -2.38 -26.68 -15.71
N ALA A 256 -3.55 -26.40 -15.12
CA ALA A 256 -4.81 -26.43 -15.85
C ALA A 256 -4.80 -25.39 -16.98
N SER A 257 -5.06 -25.84 -18.20
CA SER A 257 -5.23 -24.96 -19.36
C SER A 257 -6.51 -24.15 -19.17
N GLY A 258 -6.38 -22.87 -18.77
CA GLY A 258 -7.47 -21.90 -18.82
C GLY A 258 -7.53 -21.23 -20.20
#